data_520801beac2f0bfa910cdfd84dd0a8a9
#
_entry.id   520801beac2f0bfa910cdfd84dd0a8a9
#
_cell.length_a   1.000
_cell.length_b   1.000
_cell.length_c   1.000
_cell.angle_alpha   90.00
_cell.angle_beta   90.00
_cell.angle_gamma   90.00
#
_symmetry.space_group_name_H-M   'P 1'
#
loop_
_entity.id
_entity.type
_entity.pdbx_description
1 polymer ?
#
loop_
_entity_poly.entity_id
_entity_poly.type
_entity_poly.pdbx_seq_one_letter_code
_entity_poly.pdbx_strand_id
1 'polypeptide(L)'
;MANFVMVSSIFVTLTCLVVQGLCSLPAEDKQTPTTGRPLVFGRKRFRVNSAASTETGHQTSAARSYSIDYETKWFRQPVDHFTWANQDTWLQRYLVNKSNCLKSNCPILFYTGNEGDIEVFTNNTGFMWENAARFGAMLVFAEHRFYGQSMPYKIDPTKVDPGETKTLGYLSSEQALADFARLIRALKTTLYDAKNSPVIALGGSYGGMLSAWMRMKYPNLVDGALAGSAPILQFPNEYECSKFQQIVTKDYENYSKNCSKSIAKSWNSMRNFVKGDNQKEKLKLLGDYFNVCKKMQLHDVDNLIALLEGIWVNMAMTDYANPATFLSNMPSYPIKHACQHLSEDPVDQSDEELFKRISLASQIYTNYTGTLKCLDIDKMLFDPMDVLWGFQACTEMVMPICSDGVNDMFDPQPFDLRKYVSDCFTQWGVATQTDKVQTLYGDEKDALAASNIIFSSGTRDPWSAGCPSKSNLKNGIYSIIIKDACHHEDLRPSGPGDTVSVKTAREHEIQIIESWIRSHYKKLKINQ
;
A
#
# COMPACT_ATOMS: atom_id res chain seq x y z
N MET A 1 37.85 -53.56 -0.30
CA MET A 1 38.21 -53.78 -1.71
C MET A 1 37.21 -53.01 -2.54
N ALA A 2 37.74 -52.04 -3.26
CA ALA A 2 37.05 -51.08 -4.05
C ALA A 2 36.59 -51.65 -5.39
N ASN A 3 35.47 -51.20 -5.91
CA ASN A 3 35.24 -51.17 -7.37
C ASN A 3 34.56 -49.89 -7.78
N PHE A 4 35.34 -49.02 -8.38
CA PHE A 4 34.93 -47.85 -9.19
C PHE A 4 34.39 -48.35 -10.53
N VAL A 5 33.27 -47.81 -10.96
CA VAL A 5 32.84 -47.87 -12.36
C VAL A 5 32.81 -46.44 -12.92
N MET A 6 33.77 -46.16 -13.80
CA MET A 6 33.78 -45.03 -14.71
C MET A 6 32.73 -45.24 -15.80
N VAL A 7 31.97 -44.21 -16.12
CA VAL A 7 31.25 -44.11 -17.40
C VAL A 7 31.69 -42.85 -18.14
N SER A 8 32.16 -43.12 -19.35
CA SER A 8 32.82 -42.18 -20.28
C SER A 8 31.84 -41.16 -20.86
N SER A 9 32.37 -39.95 -21.01
CA SER A 9 31.82 -38.84 -21.80
C SER A 9 31.89 -39.13 -23.31
N ILE A 10 30.81 -38.84 -24.01
CA ILE A 10 30.80 -38.69 -25.47
C ILE A 10 30.51 -37.22 -25.80
N PHE A 11 31.53 -36.53 -26.32
CA PHE A 11 31.41 -35.23 -26.96
C PHE A 11 30.83 -35.40 -28.38
N VAL A 12 29.79 -34.66 -28.70
CA VAL A 12 29.38 -34.40 -30.09
C VAL A 12 29.54 -32.92 -30.36
N THR A 13 30.57 -32.62 -31.15
CA THR A 13 30.81 -31.31 -31.77
C THR A 13 29.91 -31.17 -33.00
N LEU A 14 29.05 -30.16 -33.03
CA LEU A 14 28.33 -29.74 -34.25
C LEU A 14 28.85 -28.37 -34.70
N THR A 15 29.56 -28.38 -35.80
CA THR A 15 30.06 -27.23 -36.55
C THR A 15 28.89 -26.50 -37.22
N CYS A 16 28.73 -25.21 -36.97
CA CYS A 16 27.78 -24.36 -37.67
C CYS A 16 28.48 -23.57 -38.78
N LEU A 17 28.10 -23.80 -40.01
CA LEU A 17 28.51 -23.04 -41.19
C LEU A 17 27.78 -21.69 -41.24
N VAL A 18 28.56 -20.63 -41.37
CA VAL A 18 28.13 -19.27 -41.67
C VAL A 18 27.80 -19.15 -43.16
N VAL A 19 26.57 -18.75 -43.47
CA VAL A 19 26.24 -18.23 -44.81
C VAL A 19 25.85 -16.78 -44.66
N GLN A 20 26.69 -15.90 -45.21
CA GLN A 20 26.40 -14.49 -45.40
C GLN A 20 25.40 -14.33 -46.55
N GLY A 21 24.29 -13.67 -46.29
CA GLY A 21 23.37 -13.18 -47.32
C GLY A 21 23.07 -11.71 -47.08
N LEU A 22 23.72 -10.87 -47.86
CA LEU A 22 23.42 -9.44 -47.98
C LEU A 22 22.03 -9.26 -48.59
N CYS A 23 21.13 -8.57 -47.89
CA CYS A 23 19.98 -7.88 -48.47
C CYS A 23 19.90 -6.48 -47.88
N SER A 24 20.20 -5.51 -48.69
CA SER A 24 20.02 -4.09 -48.45
C SER A 24 18.52 -3.74 -48.53
N LEU A 25 17.96 -3.14 -47.48
CA LEU A 25 16.69 -2.45 -47.51
C LEU A 25 16.89 -0.96 -47.19
N PRO A 26 16.04 -0.08 -47.73
CA PRO A 26 16.29 1.36 -47.74
C PRO A 26 16.05 1.99 -46.35
N ALA A 27 16.74 3.12 -46.13
CA ALA A 27 16.64 3.93 -44.94
C ALA A 27 15.23 4.51 -44.80
N GLU A 28 14.50 4.06 -43.80
CA GLU A 28 13.31 4.74 -43.31
C GLU A 28 13.66 5.69 -42.16
N ASP A 29 13.02 6.84 -42.21
CA ASP A 29 13.15 7.96 -41.28
C ASP A 29 13.07 7.52 -39.81
N LYS A 30 14.10 7.86 -39.06
CA LYS A 30 14.10 7.77 -37.61
C LYS A 30 13.17 8.83 -37.04
N GLN A 31 11.88 8.52 -36.94
CA GLN A 31 11.02 9.15 -35.94
C GLN A 31 11.42 8.59 -34.57
N THR A 32 11.99 9.44 -33.76
CA THR A 32 12.20 9.17 -32.33
C THR A 32 10.89 8.76 -31.68
N PRO A 33 10.83 7.60 -31.00
CA PRO A 33 9.64 7.27 -30.22
C PRO A 33 9.51 8.29 -29.09
N THR A 34 8.43 9.02 -29.08
CA THR A 34 7.97 9.75 -27.90
C THR A 34 7.83 8.73 -26.77
N THR A 35 8.70 8.83 -25.78
CA THR A 35 8.69 7.99 -24.59
C THR A 35 7.49 8.36 -23.72
N GLY A 36 6.33 7.86 -24.06
CA GLY A 36 5.24 7.67 -23.12
C GLY A 36 5.68 6.59 -22.14
N ARG A 37 6.05 6.96 -20.91
CA ARG A 37 6.29 5.99 -19.84
C ARG A 37 5.00 5.21 -19.59
N PRO A 38 5.02 3.86 -19.57
CA PRO A 38 3.85 3.08 -19.23
C PRO A 38 3.44 3.42 -17.80
N LEU A 39 2.17 3.75 -17.62
CA LEU A 39 1.56 3.93 -16.31
C LEU A 39 1.37 2.54 -15.71
N VAL A 40 2.38 2.03 -15.01
CA VAL A 40 2.19 0.89 -14.11
C VAL A 40 1.32 1.39 -12.97
N PHE A 41 0.10 0.86 -12.83
CA PHE A 41 -0.78 1.10 -11.71
C PHE A 41 -0.22 0.44 -10.44
N GLY A 42 0.92 0.96 -9.96
CA GLY A 42 1.29 0.86 -8.58
C GLY A 42 0.57 1.98 -7.83
N ARG A 43 0.12 1.74 -6.61
CA ARG A 43 -0.51 2.75 -5.76
C ARG A 43 0.20 4.07 -5.88
N LYS A 44 -0.45 5.07 -6.50
CA LYS A 44 0.03 6.44 -6.49
C LYS A 44 -0.22 6.99 -5.08
N ARG A 45 0.75 6.80 -4.19
CA ARG A 45 0.76 7.42 -2.87
C ARG A 45 1.48 8.75 -2.96
N PHE A 46 0.82 9.77 -2.49
CA PHE A 46 1.38 11.10 -2.37
C PHE A 46 2.00 11.27 -0.99
N ARG A 47 3.14 11.93 -0.98
CA ARG A 47 3.96 12.14 0.20
C ARG A 47 3.16 12.76 1.34
N VAL A 48 3.21 12.15 2.51
CA VAL A 48 3.06 12.87 3.77
C VAL A 48 4.34 13.65 3.96
N ASN A 49 4.27 14.97 3.90
CA ASN A 49 5.40 15.82 4.24
C ASN A 49 5.77 15.57 5.71
N SER A 50 6.79 14.77 5.95
CA SER A 50 7.46 14.67 7.23
C SER A 50 8.42 15.86 7.40
N ALA A 51 7.95 17.08 7.16
CA ALA A 51 8.62 18.24 7.69
C ALA A 51 8.28 18.25 9.19
N ALA A 52 9.27 17.97 10.02
CA ALA A 52 9.24 18.36 11.41
C ALA A 52 9.05 19.89 11.47
N SER A 53 7.81 20.33 11.43
CA SER A 53 7.45 21.70 11.71
C SER A 53 7.21 21.81 13.20
N THR A 54 8.23 22.21 13.91
CA THR A 54 8.07 23.05 15.09
C THR A 54 7.44 24.35 14.62
N GLU A 55 6.12 24.40 14.54
CA GLU A 55 5.39 25.66 14.53
C GLU A 55 3.94 25.45 15.01
N THR A 56 3.61 26.23 16.02
CA THR A 56 2.34 26.41 16.70
C THR A 56 1.24 26.85 15.74
N GLY A 57 0.52 25.91 15.18
CA GLY A 57 -0.72 26.14 14.43
C GLY A 57 -1.90 25.53 15.19
N HIS A 58 -2.90 26.32 15.52
CA HIS A 58 -4.11 25.93 16.23
C HIS A 58 -4.80 24.73 15.56
N GLN A 59 -4.44 23.52 15.97
CA GLN A 59 -5.25 22.33 15.76
C GLN A 59 -6.16 22.17 17.00
N THR A 60 -7.46 22.33 16.82
CA THR A 60 -8.42 21.75 17.74
C THR A 60 -8.44 20.23 17.55
N SER A 61 -7.35 19.57 17.91
CA SER A 61 -7.33 18.13 18.09
C SER A 61 -8.10 17.83 19.36
N ALA A 62 -9.17 17.04 19.28
CA ALA A 62 -9.64 16.32 20.45
C ALA A 62 -8.40 15.69 21.10
N ALA A 63 -8.12 16.02 22.35
CA ALA A 63 -6.92 15.59 23.04
C ALA A 63 -6.87 14.06 22.98
N ARG A 64 -5.81 13.49 22.39
CA ARG A 64 -5.59 12.04 22.36
C ARG A 64 -5.54 11.55 23.81
N SER A 65 -6.19 10.44 24.10
CA SER A 65 -6.18 9.82 25.44
C SER A 65 -4.83 9.16 25.77
N TYR A 66 -3.87 9.17 24.86
CA TYR A 66 -2.54 8.54 24.98
C TYR A 66 -1.46 9.44 24.36
N SER A 67 -0.22 9.29 24.84
CA SER A 67 0.96 9.86 24.20
C SER A 67 1.63 8.84 23.28
N ILE A 68 2.09 9.30 22.13
CA ILE A 68 2.96 8.51 21.25
C ILE A 68 4.39 8.76 21.71
N ASP A 69 4.96 7.78 22.40
CA ASP A 69 6.32 7.82 22.92
C ASP A 69 6.99 6.47 22.65
N TYR A 70 8.17 6.48 22.06
CA TYR A 70 8.89 5.26 21.70
C TYR A 70 10.40 5.47 21.70
N GLU A 71 11.12 4.40 21.92
CA GLU A 71 12.56 4.32 21.68
C GLU A 71 12.81 3.79 20.25
N THR A 72 13.66 4.46 19.49
CA THR A 72 14.15 3.95 18.19
C THR A 72 15.31 3.00 18.44
N LYS A 73 15.21 1.81 17.90
CA LYS A 73 16.23 0.75 18.01
C LYS A 73 16.58 0.20 16.62
N TRP A 74 17.72 -0.46 16.56
CA TRP A 74 18.23 -1.07 15.33
C TRP A 74 18.59 -2.52 15.59
N PHE A 75 18.20 -3.40 14.67
CA PHE A 75 18.47 -4.82 14.75
C PHE A 75 19.22 -5.29 13.49
N ARG A 76 20.31 -6.04 13.68
CA ARG A 76 21.10 -6.55 12.55
C ARG A 76 20.42 -7.74 11.90
N GLN A 77 20.13 -7.59 10.61
CA GLN A 77 19.52 -8.61 9.76
C GLN A 77 20.50 -9.07 8.67
N PRO A 78 20.43 -10.33 8.19
CA PRO A 78 21.02 -10.70 6.91
C PRO A 78 20.24 -10.04 5.76
N VAL A 79 20.90 -9.74 4.67
CA VAL A 79 20.21 -9.26 3.46
C VAL A 79 19.38 -10.39 2.86
N ASP A 80 19.94 -11.60 2.82
CA ASP A 80 19.26 -12.80 2.30
C ASP A 80 19.05 -13.83 3.43
N HIS A 81 17.79 -14.20 3.65
CA HIS A 81 17.42 -15.21 4.66
C HIS A 81 17.39 -16.64 4.12
N PHE A 82 17.43 -16.83 2.80
CA PHE A 82 17.07 -18.09 2.17
C PHE A 82 18.20 -18.75 1.40
N THR A 83 19.28 -18.02 1.08
CA THR A 83 20.44 -18.57 0.39
C THR A 83 21.74 -18.29 1.14
N TRP A 84 22.82 -18.95 0.73
CA TRP A 84 24.17 -18.73 1.25
C TRP A 84 25.02 -17.84 0.34
N ALA A 85 24.46 -17.40 -0.77
CA ALA A 85 25.20 -16.64 -1.79
C ALA A 85 25.52 -15.22 -1.34
N ASN A 86 24.66 -14.62 -0.51
CA ASN A 86 24.83 -13.28 0.03
C ASN A 86 24.96 -13.34 1.55
N GLN A 87 26.11 -12.92 2.09
CA GLN A 87 26.38 -12.85 3.54
C GLN A 87 26.32 -11.42 4.09
N ASP A 88 25.91 -10.44 3.30
CA ASP A 88 25.78 -9.07 3.72
C ASP A 88 24.73 -8.94 4.84
N THR A 89 24.95 -7.96 5.69
CA THR A 89 24.05 -7.63 6.81
C THR A 89 23.71 -6.15 6.77
N TRP A 90 22.54 -5.83 7.30
CA TRP A 90 22.04 -4.46 7.37
C TRP A 90 21.36 -4.19 8.71
N LEU A 91 20.99 -2.94 8.99
CA LEU A 91 20.32 -2.54 10.22
C LEU A 91 18.86 -2.20 9.94
N GLN A 92 17.95 -3.02 10.49
CA GLN A 92 16.51 -2.77 10.49
C GLN A 92 16.14 -1.83 11.63
N ARG A 93 15.44 -0.75 11.33
CA ARG A 93 14.84 0.14 12.33
C ARG A 93 13.59 -0.51 12.94
N TYR A 94 13.42 -0.39 14.23
CA TYR A 94 12.15 -0.66 14.90
C TYR A 94 11.93 0.32 16.05
N LEU A 95 10.67 0.59 16.34
CA LEU A 95 10.25 1.48 17.42
C LEU A 95 9.65 0.62 18.53
N VAL A 96 9.94 0.94 19.78
CA VAL A 96 9.48 0.15 20.92
C VAL A 96 8.97 1.05 22.05
N ASN A 97 7.81 0.71 22.60
CA ASN A 97 7.29 1.26 23.85
C ASN A 97 6.98 0.14 24.83
N LYS A 98 7.53 0.25 26.05
CA LYS A 98 7.36 -0.73 27.13
C LYS A 98 6.59 -0.19 28.33
N SER A 99 6.06 1.01 28.25
CA SER A 99 5.42 1.71 29.39
C SER A 99 4.33 0.90 30.06
N ASN A 100 3.62 0.06 29.31
CA ASN A 100 2.55 -0.80 29.81
C ASN A 100 2.98 -2.24 30.09
N CYS A 101 4.23 -2.60 29.83
CA CYS A 101 4.82 -3.91 30.11
C CYS A 101 5.41 -3.94 31.52
N LEU A 102 4.57 -4.06 32.54
CA LEU A 102 4.96 -3.97 33.93
C LEU A 102 5.44 -5.30 34.54
N LYS A 103 5.35 -6.41 33.80
CA LYS A 103 5.69 -7.76 34.24
C LYS A 103 6.54 -8.46 33.19
N SER A 104 7.39 -9.40 33.63
CA SER A 104 8.06 -10.33 32.73
C SER A 104 7.06 -11.05 31.84
N ASN A 105 7.45 -11.33 30.60
CA ASN A 105 6.63 -12.03 29.61
C ASN A 105 5.28 -11.32 29.30
N CYS A 106 5.23 -9.99 29.36
CA CYS A 106 4.06 -9.24 28.91
C CYS A 106 3.75 -9.53 27.42
N PRO A 107 2.48 -9.41 26.96
CA PRO A 107 2.16 -9.54 25.55
C PRO A 107 2.97 -8.57 24.69
N ILE A 108 3.26 -8.97 23.45
CA ILE A 108 3.89 -8.12 22.44
C ILE A 108 2.84 -7.85 21.35
N LEU A 109 2.47 -6.59 21.17
CA LEU A 109 1.76 -6.15 19.99
C LEU A 109 2.79 -5.73 18.95
N PHE A 110 2.87 -6.48 17.86
CA PHE A 110 3.90 -6.34 16.83
C PHE A 110 3.28 -5.82 15.54
N TYR A 111 3.58 -4.58 15.18
CA TYR A 111 3.18 -4.00 13.91
C TYR A 111 4.11 -4.46 12.79
N THR A 112 3.57 -5.10 11.77
CA THR A 112 4.27 -5.49 10.55
C THR A 112 4.32 -4.32 9.58
N GLY A 113 5.46 -3.64 9.53
CA GLY A 113 5.65 -2.40 8.78
C GLY A 113 5.29 -2.52 7.30
N ASN A 114 4.63 -1.50 6.80
CA ASN A 114 4.20 -1.36 5.42
C ASN A 114 5.31 -0.80 4.51
N GLU A 115 4.90 -0.52 3.27
CA GLU A 115 5.64 0.14 2.20
C GLU A 115 5.81 1.65 2.46
N GLY A 116 6.50 2.01 3.55
CA GLY A 116 6.75 3.39 3.94
C GLY A 116 7.50 3.53 5.25
N ASP A 117 7.78 4.77 5.65
CA ASP A 117 8.42 5.07 6.94
C ASP A 117 7.55 4.59 8.10
N ILE A 118 8.13 3.84 9.03
CA ILE A 118 7.40 3.24 10.15
C ILE A 118 6.76 4.29 11.07
N GLU A 119 7.28 5.50 11.13
CA GLU A 119 6.71 6.59 11.95
C GLU A 119 5.33 7.02 11.44
N VAL A 120 5.11 6.99 10.12
CA VAL A 120 3.79 7.26 9.53
C VAL A 120 2.75 6.29 10.08
N PHE A 121 3.08 5.01 10.10
CA PHE A 121 2.17 3.97 10.60
C PHE A 121 2.01 4.02 12.11
N THR A 122 3.09 4.24 12.84
CA THR A 122 3.11 4.40 14.30
C THR A 122 2.18 5.54 14.74
N ASN A 123 2.23 6.68 14.04
CA ASN A 123 1.41 7.86 14.34
C ASN A 123 -0.08 7.67 13.95
N ASN A 124 -0.37 6.73 13.07
CA ASN A 124 -1.71 6.52 12.52
C ASN A 124 -2.39 5.23 12.98
N THR A 125 -1.73 4.39 13.81
CA THR A 125 -2.31 3.15 14.36
C THR A 125 -2.68 3.34 15.84
N GLY A 126 -3.71 4.16 16.09
CA GLY A 126 -4.17 4.47 17.44
C GLY A 126 -4.62 3.24 18.22
N PHE A 127 -5.21 2.24 17.55
CA PHE A 127 -5.65 0.99 18.16
C PHE A 127 -4.59 0.35 19.07
N MET A 128 -3.33 0.31 18.64
CA MET A 128 -2.26 -0.28 19.46
C MET A 128 -1.96 0.57 20.70
N TRP A 129 -1.88 1.88 20.53
CA TRP A 129 -1.57 2.81 21.62
C TRP A 129 -2.66 2.84 22.69
N GLU A 130 -3.91 2.92 22.26
CA GLU A 130 -5.10 3.00 23.13
C GLU A 130 -5.30 1.73 23.95
N ASN A 131 -4.95 0.58 23.39
CA ASN A 131 -5.17 -0.71 24.02
C ASN A 131 -3.94 -1.32 24.69
N ALA A 132 -2.77 -0.66 24.60
CA ALA A 132 -1.53 -1.14 25.23
C ALA A 132 -1.68 -1.40 26.73
N ALA A 133 -2.32 -0.48 27.45
CA ALA A 133 -2.57 -0.62 28.89
C ALA A 133 -3.57 -1.75 29.20
N ARG A 134 -4.64 -1.89 28.42
CA ARG A 134 -5.65 -2.95 28.57
C ARG A 134 -5.03 -4.34 28.44
N PHE A 135 -4.14 -4.52 27.48
CA PHE A 135 -3.42 -5.80 27.28
C PHE A 135 -2.22 -5.95 28.22
N GLY A 136 -1.76 -4.88 28.88
CA GLY A 136 -0.48 -4.85 29.59
C GLY A 136 0.70 -5.15 28.67
N ALA A 137 0.68 -4.60 27.44
CA ALA A 137 1.54 -5.03 26.36
C ALA A 137 2.73 -4.09 26.09
N MET A 138 3.81 -4.67 25.60
CA MET A 138 4.87 -3.97 24.88
C MET A 138 4.44 -3.74 23.44
N LEU A 139 4.62 -2.53 22.93
CA LEU A 139 4.40 -2.17 21.53
C LEU A 139 5.71 -2.23 20.75
N VAL A 140 5.70 -2.87 19.60
CA VAL A 140 6.84 -2.94 18.67
C VAL A 140 6.32 -2.61 17.27
N PHE A 141 6.91 -1.60 16.62
CA PHE A 141 6.64 -1.24 15.24
C PHE A 141 7.92 -1.54 14.44
N ALA A 142 7.92 -2.61 13.65
CA ALA A 142 9.07 -3.01 12.86
C ALA A 142 9.00 -2.43 11.46
N GLU A 143 10.03 -1.72 11.02
CA GLU A 143 10.09 -1.15 9.68
C GLU A 143 10.38 -2.23 8.63
N HIS A 144 9.74 -2.13 7.48
CA HIS A 144 9.96 -3.02 6.35
C HIS A 144 11.28 -2.69 5.64
N ARG A 145 12.04 -3.73 5.23
CA ARG A 145 13.24 -3.53 4.40
C ARG A 145 12.93 -2.69 3.16
N PHE A 146 13.89 -1.87 2.73
CA PHE A 146 13.82 -0.92 1.61
C PHE A 146 12.82 0.22 1.78
N TYR A 147 12.16 0.35 2.93
CA TYR A 147 11.28 1.49 3.21
C TYR A 147 11.78 2.28 4.42
N GLY A 148 11.40 3.57 4.48
CA GLY A 148 11.83 4.47 5.54
C GLY A 148 13.35 4.59 5.67
N GLN A 149 13.90 4.22 6.82
CA GLN A 149 15.35 4.24 7.09
C GLN A 149 15.98 2.83 7.05
N SER A 150 15.19 1.79 6.79
CA SER A 150 15.60 0.39 6.80
C SER A 150 16.08 -0.06 5.42
N MET A 151 17.21 0.48 4.98
CA MET A 151 17.79 0.26 3.66
C MET A 151 18.92 -0.78 3.72
N PRO A 152 18.73 -2.02 3.17
CA PRO A 152 19.81 -3.01 3.06
C PRO A 152 20.98 -2.51 2.22
N TYR A 153 20.70 -1.76 1.17
CA TYR A 153 21.68 -1.11 0.30
C TYR A 153 21.34 0.37 0.11
N LYS A 154 22.35 1.18 -0.17
CA LYS A 154 22.14 2.57 -0.59
C LYS A 154 21.58 2.59 -2.00
N ILE A 155 20.31 2.92 -2.13
CA ILE A 155 19.62 3.07 -3.40
C ILE A 155 19.14 4.53 -3.49
N ASP A 156 19.39 5.16 -4.63
CA ASP A 156 18.75 6.43 -4.98
C ASP A 156 17.47 6.11 -5.78
N PRO A 157 16.29 6.10 -5.16
CA PRO A 157 15.08 5.71 -5.86
C PRO A 157 14.69 6.67 -7.00
N THR A 158 15.32 7.85 -7.07
CA THR A 158 15.13 8.78 -8.20
C THR A 158 15.93 8.41 -9.44
N LYS A 159 16.90 7.50 -9.30
CA LYS A 159 17.86 7.10 -10.35
C LYS A 159 17.99 5.60 -10.50
N VAL A 160 17.01 4.84 -10.01
CA VAL A 160 17.06 3.39 -10.15
C VAL A 160 17.12 3.00 -11.61
N ASP A 161 18.22 2.37 -11.98
CA ASP A 161 18.45 1.82 -13.29
C ASP A 161 18.37 0.28 -13.29
N PRO A 162 18.28 -0.37 -14.46
CA PRO A 162 18.27 -1.84 -14.54
C PRO A 162 19.49 -2.52 -13.89
N GLY A 163 20.60 -1.81 -13.67
CA GLY A 163 21.78 -2.34 -12.97
C GLY A 163 21.59 -2.50 -11.46
N GLU A 164 20.73 -1.69 -10.84
CA GLU A 164 20.43 -1.75 -9.40
C GLU A 164 19.38 -2.82 -9.05
N THR A 165 18.70 -3.39 -10.03
CA THR A 165 17.65 -4.42 -9.81
C THR A 165 18.16 -5.66 -9.10
N LYS A 166 19.48 -5.97 -9.19
CA LYS A 166 20.09 -7.09 -8.43
C LYS A 166 20.03 -6.86 -6.93
N THR A 167 20.23 -5.63 -6.46
CA THR A 167 20.11 -5.27 -5.03
C THR A 167 18.65 -5.17 -4.61
N LEU A 168 17.79 -4.65 -5.46
CA LEU A 168 16.34 -4.60 -5.25
C LEU A 168 15.69 -5.99 -5.26
N GLY A 169 16.32 -7.01 -5.79
CA GLY A 169 15.82 -8.40 -5.76
C GLY A 169 15.57 -8.94 -4.35
N TYR A 170 16.13 -8.30 -3.32
CA TYR A 170 15.84 -8.61 -1.90
C TYR A 170 14.65 -7.83 -1.32
N LEU A 171 14.03 -6.94 -2.08
CA LEU A 171 12.77 -6.28 -1.72
C LEU A 171 11.61 -7.24 -2.03
N SER A 172 11.29 -8.09 -1.06
CA SER A 172 10.18 -9.03 -1.17
C SER A 172 9.47 -9.27 0.16
N SER A 173 8.21 -9.67 0.09
CA SER A 173 7.39 -9.98 1.26
C SER A 173 7.96 -11.13 2.08
N GLU A 174 8.46 -12.18 1.45
CA GLU A 174 9.06 -13.31 2.16
C GLU A 174 10.32 -12.93 2.95
N GLN A 175 11.19 -12.09 2.38
CA GLN A 175 12.36 -11.58 3.07
C GLN A 175 11.95 -10.68 4.25
N ALA A 176 10.93 -9.83 4.09
CA ALA A 176 10.41 -8.98 5.14
C ALA A 176 9.79 -9.80 6.29
N LEU A 177 9.02 -10.84 5.99
CA LEU A 177 8.48 -11.75 7.00
C LEU A 177 9.59 -12.46 7.79
N ALA A 178 10.68 -12.85 7.13
CA ALA A 178 11.84 -13.45 7.78
C ALA A 178 12.59 -12.45 8.68
N ASP A 179 12.67 -11.16 8.28
CA ASP A 179 13.18 -10.09 9.16
C ASP A 179 12.35 -9.99 10.43
N PHE A 180 11.02 -9.90 10.29
CA PHE A 180 10.11 -9.80 11.43
C PHE A 180 10.20 -11.03 12.34
N ALA A 181 10.28 -12.23 11.77
CA ALA A 181 10.42 -13.46 12.54
C ALA A 181 11.72 -13.48 13.35
N ARG A 182 12.86 -13.05 12.77
CA ARG A 182 14.13 -12.93 13.48
C ARG A 182 14.08 -11.87 14.58
N LEU A 183 13.50 -10.72 14.31
CA LEU A 183 13.33 -9.66 15.30
C LEU A 183 12.45 -10.15 16.47
N ILE A 184 11.29 -10.76 16.21
CA ILE A 184 10.41 -11.33 17.26
C ILE A 184 11.20 -12.36 18.11
N ARG A 185 11.95 -13.25 17.47
CA ARG A 185 12.76 -14.23 18.18
C ARG A 185 13.80 -13.56 19.08
N ALA A 186 14.48 -12.51 18.60
CA ALA A 186 15.45 -11.76 19.38
C ALA A 186 14.79 -11.00 20.55
N LEU A 187 13.63 -10.37 20.33
CA LEU A 187 12.85 -9.73 21.39
C LEU A 187 12.53 -10.72 22.52
N LYS A 188 12.18 -11.95 22.16
CA LYS A 188 11.83 -13.00 23.14
C LYS A 188 13.05 -13.62 23.84
N THR A 189 14.23 -13.67 23.23
CA THR A 189 15.36 -14.45 23.73
C THR A 189 16.50 -13.63 24.27
N THR A 190 16.83 -12.50 23.65
CA THR A 190 18.09 -11.78 23.95
C THR A 190 17.90 -10.30 24.27
N LEU A 191 16.83 -9.66 23.80
CA LEU A 191 16.67 -8.21 23.95
C LEU A 191 15.80 -7.84 25.17
N TYR A 192 14.83 -8.67 25.51
CA TYR A 192 13.89 -8.43 26.61
C TYR A 192 13.57 -9.72 27.36
N ASP A 193 13.06 -9.61 28.59
CA ASP A 193 12.55 -10.75 29.35
C ASP A 193 11.13 -11.12 28.89
N ALA A 194 11.06 -11.67 27.68
CA ALA A 194 9.83 -11.93 26.94
C ALA A 194 9.75 -13.36 26.36
N LYS A 195 10.52 -14.31 26.92
CA LYS A 195 10.63 -15.69 26.41
C LYS A 195 9.26 -16.35 26.23
N ASN A 196 8.36 -16.13 27.18
CA ASN A 196 7.02 -16.70 27.20
C ASN A 196 5.92 -15.68 26.85
N SER A 197 6.25 -14.57 26.21
CA SER A 197 5.30 -13.57 25.77
C SER A 197 4.47 -14.07 24.58
N PRO A 198 3.14 -13.96 24.61
CA PRO A 198 2.34 -14.07 23.41
C PRO A 198 2.63 -12.89 22.47
N VAL A 199 2.62 -13.16 21.18
CA VAL A 199 2.84 -12.16 20.14
C VAL A 199 1.59 -12.06 19.26
N ILE A 200 1.05 -10.86 19.16
CA ILE A 200 -0.05 -10.54 18.23
C ILE A 200 0.51 -9.63 17.14
N ALA A 201 0.48 -10.12 15.90
CA ALA A 201 0.84 -9.31 14.74
C ALA A 201 -0.33 -8.41 14.34
N LEU A 202 -0.05 -7.16 14.02
CA LEU A 202 -1.07 -6.19 13.57
C LEU A 202 -0.54 -5.45 12.34
N GLY A 203 -1.43 -5.08 11.45
CA GLY A 203 -1.11 -4.23 10.31
C GLY A 203 -2.35 -3.85 9.52
N GLY A 204 -2.26 -2.75 8.79
CA GLY A 204 -3.28 -2.31 7.84
C GLY A 204 -2.78 -2.40 6.40
N SER A 205 -3.68 -2.66 5.43
CA SER A 205 -3.30 -2.67 4.01
C SER A 205 -2.25 -3.75 3.71
N TYR A 206 -1.15 -3.43 3.05
CA TYR A 206 -0.02 -4.36 2.85
C TYR A 206 0.57 -4.83 4.19
N GLY A 207 0.68 -3.96 5.21
CA GLY A 207 1.04 -4.40 6.56
C GLY A 207 0.04 -5.41 7.14
N GLY A 208 -1.24 -5.29 6.81
CA GLY A 208 -2.28 -6.28 7.15
C GLY A 208 -2.07 -7.61 6.43
N MET A 209 -1.70 -7.58 5.14
CA MET A 209 -1.31 -8.79 4.40
C MET A 209 -0.12 -9.46 5.09
N LEU A 210 0.91 -8.70 5.44
CA LEU A 210 2.09 -9.22 6.16
C LEU A 210 1.72 -9.78 7.54
N SER A 211 0.80 -9.17 8.28
CA SER A 211 0.38 -9.68 9.59
C SER A 211 -0.34 -11.03 9.47
N ALA A 212 -1.22 -11.19 8.48
CA ALA A 212 -1.88 -12.46 8.19
C ALA A 212 -0.84 -13.53 7.79
N TRP A 213 0.05 -13.19 6.86
CA TRP A 213 1.09 -14.11 6.39
C TRP A 213 2.10 -14.46 7.49
N MET A 214 2.41 -13.55 8.42
CA MET A 214 3.19 -13.86 9.62
C MET A 214 2.52 -14.96 10.45
N ARG A 215 1.22 -14.87 10.69
CA ARG A 215 0.51 -15.93 11.42
C ARG A 215 0.46 -17.25 10.63
N MET A 216 0.29 -17.19 9.32
CA MET A 216 0.25 -18.38 8.46
C MET A 216 1.60 -19.11 8.38
N LYS A 217 2.71 -18.36 8.24
CA LYS A 217 4.06 -18.92 7.98
C LYS A 217 4.90 -19.10 9.24
N TYR A 218 4.65 -18.33 10.29
CA TYR A 218 5.40 -18.37 11.54
C TYR A 218 4.49 -18.57 12.78
N PRO A 219 3.59 -19.59 12.77
CA PRO A 219 2.64 -19.83 13.86
C PRO A 219 3.31 -20.21 15.18
N ASN A 220 4.57 -20.59 15.14
CA ASN A 220 5.44 -20.85 16.31
C ASN A 220 5.93 -19.57 17.00
N LEU A 221 5.84 -18.42 16.34
CA LEU A 221 6.28 -17.12 16.86
C LEU A 221 5.12 -16.17 17.14
N VAL A 222 4.05 -16.24 16.35
CA VAL A 222 2.90 -15.32 16.39
C VAL A 222 1.65 -16.11 16.82
N ASP A 223 1.01 -15.69 17.91
CA ASP A 223 -0.17 -16.37 18.48
C ASP A 223 -1.48 -16.01 17.77
N GLY A 224 -1.56 -14.81 17.20
CA GLY A 224 -2.69 -14.34 16.43
C GLY A 224 -2.34 -13.11 15.60
N ALA A 225 -3.19 -12.78 14.63
CA ALA A 225 -3.00 -11.62 13.75
C ALA A 225 -4.30 -10.80 13.58
N LEU A 226 -4.16 -9.47 13.57
CA LEU A 226 -5.18 -8.53 13.11
C LEU A 226 -4.73 -7.93 11.78
N ALA A 227 -5.42 -8.29 10.72
CA ALA A 227 -5.15 -7.95 9.33
C ALA A 227 -6.22 -6.98 8.81
N GLY A 228 -6.05 -5.68 9.12
CA GLY A 228 -6.99 -4.64 8.73
C GLY A 228 -6.88 -4.30 7.25
N SER A 229 -8.00 -4.33 6.53
CA SER A 229 -8.06 -4.00 5.10
C SER A 229 -6.95 -4.66 4.27
N ALA A 230 -6.75 -5.96 4.49
CA ALA A 230 -5.67 -6.76 3.91
C ALA A 230 -6.16 -7.47 2.64
N PRO A 231 -5.87 -6.97 1.42
CA PRO A 231 -6.42 -7.52 0.19
C PRO A 231 -5.61 -8.73 -0.30
N ILE A 232 -5.51 -9.78 0.51
CA ILE A 232 -4.72 -10.99 0.22
C ILE A 232 -5.25 -11.82 -0.95
N LEU A 233 -6.45 -11.51 -1.44
CA LEU A 233 -7.09 -12.19 -2.57
C LEU A 233 -7.05 -11.35 -3.87
N GLN A 234 -6.46 -10.14 -3.84
CA GLN A 234 -6.43 -9.24 -5.01
C GLN A 234 -5.27 -9.57 -5.96
N PHE A 235 -5.24 -10.80 -6.47
CA PHE A 235 -4.20 -11.27 -7.38
C PHE A 235 -4.80 -11.84 -8.67
N PRO A 236 -4.00 -12.01 -9.75
CA PRO A 236 -4.50 -12.54 -11.00
C PRO A 236 -5.22 -13.89 -10.83
N ASN A 237 -6.29 -14.09 -11.59
CA ASN A 237 -7.16 -15.26 -11.60
C ASN A 237 -8.11 -15.44 -10.40
N GLU A 238 -8.00 -14.66 -9.35
CA GLU A 238 -8.87 -14.76 -8.16
C GLU A 238 -9.76 -13.54 -7.96
N TYR A 239 -9.46 -12.43 -8.64
CA TYR A 239 -10.05 -11.13 -8.37
C TYR A 239 -10.64 -10.47 -9.62
N GLU A 240 -11.85 -9.92 -9.50
CA GLU A 240 -12.48 -9.10 -10.53
C GLU A 240 -11.94 -7.66 -10.46
N CYS A 241 -11.05 -7.29 -11.39
CA CYS A 241 -10.29 -6.04 -11.37
C CYS A 241 -11.12 -4.75 -11.31
N SER A 242 -12.40 -4.79 -11.78
CA SER A 242 -13.29 -3.62 -11.80
C SER A 242 -13.87 -3.25 -10.42
N LYS A 243 -13.92 -4.19 -9.48
CA LYS A 243 -14.54 -3.99 -8.16
C LYS A 243 -13.97 -2.81 -7.38
N PHE A 244 -12.65 -2.63 -7.44
CA PHE A 244 -11.99 -1.53 -6.76
C PHE A 244 -12.55 -0.17 -7.19
N GLN A 245 -12.57 0.10 -8.50
CA GLN A 245 -13.04 1.37 -9.06
C GLN A 245 -14.55 1.56 -8.90
N GLN A 246 -15.32 0.48 -8.91
CA GLN A 246 -16.76 0.52 -8.63
C GLN A 246 -17.06 0.95 -7.20
N ILE A 247 -16.28 0.47 -6.20
CA ILE A 247 -16.43 0.91 -4.80
C ILE A 247 -16.10 2.38 -4.68
N VAL A 248 -14.95 2.83 -5.23
CA VAL A 248 -14.60 4.26 -5.25
C VAL A 248 -15.73 5.09 -5.83
N THR A 249 -16.25 4.72 -7.00
CA THR A 249 -17.34 5.43 -7.66
C THR A 249 -18.59 5.50 -6.77
N LYS A 250 -18.93 4.39 -6.14
CA LYS A 250 -20.06 4.31 -5.23
C LYS A 250 -19.95 5.24 -4.04
N ASP A 251 -18.75 5.41 -3.49
CA ASP A 251 -18.52 6.33 -2.37
C ASP A 251 -18.80 7.78 -2.76
N TYR A 252 -18.42 8.20 -3.99
CA TYR A 252 -18.78 9.52 -4.51
C TYR A 252 -20.28 9.64 -4.78
N GLU A 253 -20.90 8.64 -5.38
CA GLU A 253 -22.34 8.62 -5.64
C GLU A 253 -23.19 8.69 -4.37
N ASN A 254 -22.73 8.12 -3.28
CA ASN A 254 -23.42 8.18 -2.00
C ASN A 254 -23.57 9.62 -1.47
N TYR A 255 -22.67 10.53 -1.85
CA TYR A 255 -22.82 11.96 -1.57
C TYR A 255 -23.57 12.69 -2.68
N SER A 256 -23.22 12.48 -3.94
CA SER A 256 -23.89 13.09 -5.08
C SER A 256 -23.57 12.34 -6.38
N LYS A 257 -24.62 11.92 -7.11
CA LYS A 257 -24.46 11.37 -8.47
C LYS A 257 -23.84 12.37 -9.45
N ASN A 258 -24.08 13.66 -9.27
CA ASN A 258 -23.49 14.69 -10.11
C ASN A 258 -21.98 14.82 -9.87
N CYS A 259 -21.51 14.50 -8.66
CA CYS A 259 -20.11 14.48 -8.33
C CYS A 259 -19.35 13.43 -9.16
N SER A 260 -19.79 12.16 -9.15
CA SER A 260 -19.18 11.10 -9.96
C SER A 260 -19.29 11.38 -11.47
N LYS A 261 -20.44 11.92 -11.95
CA LYS A 261 -20.62 12.31 -13.34
C LYS A 261 -19.69 13.46 -13.77
N SER A 262 -19.47 14.46 -12.90
CA SER A 262 -18.56 15.58 -13.18
C SER A 262 -17.12 15.09 -13.31
N ILE A 263 -16.70 14.18 -12.42
CA ILE A 263 -15.39 13.54 -12.48
C ILE A 263 -15.26 12.75 -13.80
N ALA A 264 -16.21 11.88 -14.11
CA ALA A 264 -16.22 11.10 -15.36
C ALA A 264 -16.17 11.97 -16.62
N LYS A 265 -16.97 13.07 -16.69
CA LYS A 265 -16.96 14.01 -17.81
C LYS A 265 -15.59 14.68 -17.97
N SER A 266 -14.88 14.97 -16.87
CA SER A 266 -13.67 15.79 -16.90
C SER A 266 -12.53 15.19 -17.73
N TRP A 267 -12.42 13.87 -17.81
CA TRP A 267 -11.33 13.18 -18.52
C TRP A 267 -11.32 13.53 -20.02
N ASN A 268 -12.43 13.27 -20.69
CA ASN A 268 -12.57 13.59 -22.09
C ASN A 268 -12.61 15.09 -22.36
N SER A 269 -13.21 15.88 -21.47
CA SER A 269 -13.23 17.33 -21.58
C SER A 269 -11.81 17.91 -21.57
N MET A 270 -10.93 17.51 -20.66
CA MET A 270 -9.54 17.99 -20.64
C MET A 270 -8.77 17.63 -21.91
N ARG A 271 -8.86 16.37 -22.37
CA ARG A 271 -8.19 15.96 -23.61
C ARG A 271 -8.72 16.68 -24.86
N ASN A 272 -10.02 16.90 -24.94
CA ASN A 272 -10.64 17.56 -26.08
C ASN A 272 -10.40 19.08 -26.08
N PHE A 273 -10.39 19.70 -24.90
CA PHE A 273 -10.13 21.13 -24.74
C PHE A 273 -8.82 21.56 -25.37
N VAL A 274 -7.75 20.78 -25.21
CA VAL A 274 -6.42 21.11 -25.72
C VAL A 274 -6.19 20.73 -27.20
N LYS A 275 -7.19 20.16 -27.90
CA LYS A 275 -7.08 19.80 -29.31
C LYS A 275 -7.33 21.00 -30.23
N GLY A 276 -6.83 20.90 -31.48
CA GLY A 276 -7.06 21.88 -32.55
C GLY A 276 -6.25 23.17 -32.41
N ASP A 277 -6.82 24.27 -32.95
CA ASP A 277 -6.13 25.57 -32.96
C ASP A 277 -5.90 26.14 -31.57
N ASN A 278 -4.85 26.98 -31.45
CA ASN A 278 -4.45 27.66 -30.21
C ASN A 278 -4.08 26.67 -29.06
N GLN A 279 -3.56 25.47 -29.38
CA GLN A 279 -3.21 24.45 -28.40
C GLN A 279 -2.33 24.99 -27.26
N LYS A 280 -1.34 25.83 -27.56
CA LYS A 280 -0.43 26.42 -26.53
C LYS A 280 -1.20 27.30 -25.52
N GLU A 281 -2.18 28.07 -26.01
CA GLU A 281 -3.00 28.94 -25.17
C GLU A 281 -3.96 28.09 -24.31
N LYS A 282 -4.58 27.08 -24.90
CA LYS A 282 -5.46 26.13 -24.19
C LYS A 282 -4.72 25.35 -23.11
N LEU A 283 -3.48 24.88 -23.38
CA LEU A 283 -2.62 24.25 -22.37
C LEU A 283 -2.28 25.21 -21.23
N LYS A 284 -2.00 26.47 -21.55
CA LYS A 284 -1.79 27.51 -20.53
C LYS A 284 -3.05 27.70 -19.69
N LEU A 285 -4.22 27.87 -20.30
CA LEU A 285 -5.49 28.04 -19.59
C LEU A 285 -5.81 26.83 -18.69
N LEU A 286 -5.62 25.61 -19.19
CA LEU A 286 -5.80 24.40 -18.36
C LEU A 286 -4.86 24.41 -17.16
N GLY A 287 -3.57 24.76 -17.34
CA GLY A 287 -2.61 24.90 -16.25
C GLY A 287 -3.00 26.00 -15.25
N ASP A 288 -3.54 27.11 -15.74
CA ASP A 288 -4.02 28.22 -14.90
C ASP A 288 -5.23 27.78 -14.04
N TYR A 289 -6.19 27.00 -14.58
CA TYR A 289 -7.34 26.49 -13.81
C TYR A 289 -6.94 25.57 -12.67
N PHE A 290 -5.90 24.76 -12.87
CA PHE A 290 -5.37 23.85 -11.83
C PHE A 290 -4.23 24.47 -11.02
N ASN A 291 -3.85 25.72 -11.28
CA ASN A 291 -2.72 26.40 -10.64
C ASN A 291 -1.43 25.55 -10.70
N VAL A 292 -1.09 25.06 -11.89
CA VAL A 292 0.09 24.18 -12.08
C VAL A 292 1.38 25.00 -12.03
N CYS A 293 2.41 24.50 -11.33
CA CYS A 293 3.68 25.23 -11.11
C CYS A 293 4.48 25.47 -12.40
N LYS A 294 4.35 24.58 -13.37
CA LYS A 294 5.10 24.62 -14.64
C LYS A 294 4.18 24.97 -15.81
N LYS A 295 4.80 25.44 -16.90
CA LYS A 295 4.11 25.60 -18.17
C LYS A 295 3.78 24.21 -18.73
N MET A 296 2.49 23.89 -18.86
CA MET A 296 2.01 22.59 -19.36
C MET A 296 2.41 22.32 -20.81
N GLN A 297 2.79 21.08 -21.06
CA GLN A 297 2.98 20.47 -22.37
C GLN A 297 1.83 19.48 -22.64
N LEU A 298 1.70 18.98 -23.86
CA LEU A 298 0.59 18.09 -24.21
C LEU A 298 0.54 16.82 -23.36
N HIS A 299 1.71 16.22 -23.06
CA HIS A 299 1.81 15.03 -22.22
C HIS A 299 1.44 15.29 -20.75
N ASP A 300 1.51 16.53 -20.30
CA ASP A 300 1.12 16.90 -18.92
C ASP A 300 -0.39 16.80 -18.69
N VAL A 301 -1.20 16.75 -19.77
CA VAL A 301 -2.65 16.55 -19.64
C VAL A 301 -2.95 15.15 -19.11
N ASP A 302 -2.31 14.13 -19.65
CA ASP A 302 -2.48 12.76 -19.15
C ASP A 302 -1.83 12.58 -17.76
N ASN A 303 -0.73 13.28 -17.47
CA ASN A 303 -0.17 13.32 -16.11
C ASN A 303 -1.13 13.98 -15.12
N LEU A 304 -1.79 15.09 -15.49
CA LEU A 304 -2.80 15.73 -14.64
C LEU A 304 -4.00 14.80 -14.40
N ILE A 305 -4.51 14.14 -15.44
CA ILE A 305 -5.58 13.15 -15.31
C ILE A 305 -5.17 12.03 -14.34
N ALA A 306 -3.99 11.46 -14.55
CA ALA A 306 -3.48 10.42 -13.69
C ALA A 306 -3.29 10.86 -12.22
N LEU A 307 -2.90 12.12 -12.00
CA LEU A 307 -2.85 12.70 -10.66
C LEU A 307 -4.25 12.80 -10.04
N LEU A 308 -5.23 13.31 -10.79
CA LEU A 308 -6.60 13.45 -10.33
C LEU A 308 -7.23 12.08 -10.01
N GLU A 309 -7.04 11.06 -10.86
CA GLU A 309 -7.50 9.70 -10.56
C GLU A 309 -6.95 9.20 -9.23
N GLY A 310 -5.64 9.38 -8.98
CA GLY A 310 -5.02 9.04 -7.71
C GLY A 310 -5.60 9.82 -6.51
N ILE A 311 -5.92 11.10 -6.69
CA ILE A 311 -6.56 11.94 -5.66
C ILE A 311 -7.95 11.38 -5.30
N TRP A 312 -8.78 11.04 -6.30
CA TRP A 312 -10.12 10.49 -6.04
C TRP A 312 -10.06 9.15 -5.31
N VAL A 313 -9.14 8.26 -5.70
CA VAL A 313 -8.91 6.99 -5.03
C VAL A 313 -8.44 7.19 -3.58
N ASN A 314 -7.45 8.07 -3.36
CA ASN A 314 -6.91 8.32 -2.03
C ASN A 314 -7.93 8.95 -1.09
N MET A 315 -8.79 9.86 -1.60
CA MET A 315 -9.90 10.40 -0.80
C MET A 315 -10.92 9.31 -0.44
N ALA A 316 -11.23 8.37 -1.34
CA ALA A 316 -12.13 7.27 -1.03
C ALA A 316 -11.56 6.34 0.04
N MET A 317 -10.27 5.98 -0.07
CA MET A 317 -9.61 5.20 0.99
C MET A 317 -9.66 5.88 2.35
N THR A 318 -9.61 7.20 2.38
CA THR A 318 -9.44 7.99 3.61
C THR A 318 -10.63 8.89 3.93
N ASP A 319 -11.83 8.56 3.43
CA ASP A 319 -13.06 9.31 3.74
C ASP A 319 -13.56 9.05 5.18
N TYR A 320 -12.60 9.13 6.12
CA TYR A 320 -12.80 8.85 7.53
C TYR A 320 -13.77 9.81 8.22
N ALA A 321 -14.43 9.31 9.24
CA ALA A 321 -15.32 10.11 10.08
C ALA A 321 -14.60 11.18 10.92
N ASN A 322 -13.30 11.05 11.10
CA ASN A 322 -12.44 12.01 11.81
C ASN A 322 -11.39 12.62 10.87
N PRO A 323 -10.96 13.87 11.08
CA PRO A 323 -9.86 14.46 10.31
C PRO A 323 -8.61 13.58 10.36
N ALA A 324 -7.85 13.53 9.28
CA ALA A 324 -6.69 12.65 9.19
C ALA A 324 -5.51 13.32 8.46
N THR A 325 -4.31 12.82 8.80
CA THR A 325 -3.04 13.22 8.18
C THR A 325 -2.31 12.03 7.55
N PHE A 326 -3.03 10.95 7.25
CA PHE A 326 -2.41 9.69 6.84
C PHE A 326 -1.80 9.74 5.44
N LEU A 327 -2.56 10.10 4.42
CA LEU A 327 -2.06 10.30 3.05
C LEU A 327 -1.89 11.78 2.71
N SER A 328 -2.75 12.62 3.27
CA SER A 328 -2.71 14.07 3.18
C SER A 328 -3.45 14.67 4.38
N ASN A 329 -3.24 15.97 4.63
CA ASN A 329 -4.06 16.69 5.60
C ASN A 329 -5.46 16.89 5.05
N MET A 330 -6.44 16.20 5.60
CA MET A 330 -7.82 16.24 5.12
C MET A 330 -8.82 16.41 6.27
N PRO A 331 -9.98 17.04 6.00
CA PRO A 331 -11.09 17.10 6.96
C PRO A 331 -11.71 15.71 7.18
N SER A 332 -12.65 15.61 8.12
CA SER A 332 -13.58 14.48 8.16
C SER A 332 -14.39 14.43 6.87
N TYR A 333 -14.63 13.22 6.35
CA TYR A 333 -15.43 13.02 5.14
C TYR A 333 -14.97 13.88 3.94
N PRO A 334 -13.72 13.77 3.48
CA PRO A 334 -13.18 14.61 2.40
C PRO A 334 -13.99 14.52 1.11
N ILE A 335 -14.57 13.36 0.75
CA ILE A 335 -15.43 13.22 -0.43
C ILE A 335 -16.64 14.15 -0.32
N LYS A 336 -17.25 14.25 0.86
CA LYS A 336 -18.40 15.15 1.08
C LYS A 336 -18.04 16.60 0.72
N HIS A 337 -16.87 17.06 1.15
CA HIS A 337 -16.39 18.41 0.86
C HIS A 337 -16.05 18.58 -0.63
N ALA A 338 -15.40 17.61 -1.25
CA ALA A 338 -15.11 17.64 -2.68
C ALA A 338 -16.41 17.69 -3.51
N CYS A 339 -17.41 16.87 -3.19
CA CYS A 339 -18.69 16.82 -3.89
C CYS A 339 -19.56 18.07 -3.70
N GLN A 340 -19.32 18.92 -2.70
CA GLN A 340 -19.95 20.24 -2.61
C GLN A 340 -19.61 21.13 -3.80
N HIS A 341 -18.39 21.03 -4.34
CA HIS A 341 -17.98 21.75 -5.54
C HIS A 341 -18.52 21.14 -6.84
N LEU A 342 -18.97 19.88 -6.82
CA LEU A 342 -19.41 19.09 -7.96
C LEU A 342 -20.89 18.68 -7.87
N SER A 343 -21.71 19.47 -7.17
CA SER A 343 -23.13 19.14 -6.90
C SER A 343 -24.07 19.44 -8.06
N GLU A 344 -23.68 20.34 -8.98
CA GLU A 344 -24.49 20.71 -10.14
C GLU A 344 -24.38 19.67 -11.27
N ASP A 345 -25.40 19.60 -12.12
CA ASP A 345 -25.38 18.68 -13.27
C ASP A 345 -24.27 19.09 -14.24
N PRO A 346 -23.32 18.22 -14.58
CA PRO A 346 -22.25 18.57 -15.50
C PRO A 346 -22.69 18.77 -16.94
N VAL A 347 -23.89 18.34 -17.34
CA VAL A 347 -24.40 18.47 -18.74
C VAL A 347 -24.48 19.92 -19.17
N ASP A 348 -24.91 20.80 -18.29
CA ASP A 348 -25.12 22.21 -18.56
C ASP A 348 -23.86 23.07 -18.33
N GLN A 349 -22.74 22.49 -17.91
CA GLN A 349 -21.50 23.21 -17.60
C GLN A 349 -20.57 23.31 -18.82
N SER A 350 -19.96 24.49 -19.00
CA SER A 350 -18.82 24.65 -19.91
C SER A 350 -17.60 23.87 -19.40
N ASP A 351 -16.67 23.53 -20.30
CA ASP A 351 -15.42 22.89 -19.92
C ASP A 351 -14.63 23.73 -18.88
N GLU A 352 -14.60 25.04 -19.05
CA GLU A 352 -13.90 25.95 -18.13
C GLU A 352 -14.49 25.91 -16.72
N GLU A 353 -15.81 25.94 -16.62
CA GLU A 353 -16.50 25.85 -15.32
C GLU A 353 -16.25 24.49 -14.67
N LEU A 354 -16.34 23.41 -15.45
CA LEU A 354 -16.03 22.06 -14.99
C LEU A 354 -14.60 21.97 -14.44
N PHE A 355 -13.59 22.52 -15.16
CA PHE A 355 -12.19 22.45 -14.72
C PHE A 355 -11.96 23.23 -13.43
N LYS A 356 -12.55 24.41 -13.28
CA LYS A 356 -12.48 25.19 -12.03
C LYS A 356 -13.05 24.39 -10.85
N ARG A 357 -14.18 23.73 -11.03
CA ARG A 357 -14.84 22.94 -9.99
C ARG A 357 -14.06 21.67 -9.65
N ILE A 358 -13.52 20.95 -10.64
CA ILE A 358 -12.64 19.80 -10.44
C ILE A 358 -11.37 20.22 -9.69
N SER A 359 -10.79 21.37 -10.04
CA SER A 359 -9.64 21.93 -9.33
C SER A 359 -9.97 22.19 -7.85
N LEU A 360 -11.08 22.88 -7.55
CA LEU A 360 -11.49 23.15 -6.17
C LEU A 360 -11.76 21.85 -5.39
N ALA A 361 -12.44 20.89 -6.01
CA ALA A 361 -12.68 19.59 -5.37
C ALA A 361 -11.39 18.82 -5.09
N SER A 362 -10.41 18.85 -6.00
CA SER A 362 -9.13 18.18 -5.81
C SER A 362 -8.26 18.85 -4.72
N GLN A 363 -8.46 20.15 -4.46
CA GLN A 363 -7.75 20.88 -3.41
C GLN A 363 -8.11 20.42 -1.99
N ILE A 364 -9.23 19.74 -1.79
CA ILE A 364 -9.54 19.08 -0.52
C ILE A 364 -8.46 18.06 -0.13
N TYR A 365 -7.84 17.42 -1.13
CA TYR A 365 -6.70 16.51 -0.92
C TYR A 365 -5.36 17.24 -0.99
N THR A 366 -5.16 18.09 -2.02
CA THR A 366 -3.84 18.64 -2.32
C THR A 366 -3.48 19.87 -1.51
N ASN A 367 -4.48 20.64 -1.05
CA ASN A 367 -4.27 21.97 -0.47
C ASN A 367 -5.32 22.35 0.60
N TYR A 368 -5.83 21.41 1.38
CA TYR A 368 -6.84 21.71 2.40
C TYR A 368 -6.36 22.76 3.41
N THR A 369 -5.07 22.80 3.72
CA THR A 369 -4.48 23.79 4.62
C THR A 369 -4.24 25.16 3.99
N GLY A 370 -4.43 25.30 2.68
CA GLY A 370 -4.21 26.56 1.94
C GLY A 370 -2.73 26.97 1.80
N THR A 371 -1.80 26.07 2.08
CA THR A 371 -0.35 26.39 2.09
C THR A 371 0.36 26.10 0.77
N LEU A 372 -0.27 25.36 -0.14
CA LEU A 372 0.29 25.01 -1.43
C LEU A 372 0.26 26.22 -2.37
N LYS A 373 1.40 26.68 -2.83
CA LYS A 373 1.50 27.83 -3.75
C LYS A 373 1.03 27.50 -5.16
N CYS A 374 1.39 26.32 -5.65
CA CYS A 374 0.99 25.80 -6.95
C CYS A 374 1.05 24.26 -6.97
N LEU A 375 0.36 23.63 -7.92
CA LEU A 375 0.31 22.19 -8.09
C LEU A 375 1.52 21.69 -8.88
N ASP A 376 2.43 21.00 -8.24
CA ASP A 376 3.58 20.34 -8.87
C ASP A 376 3.20 18.90 -9.24
N ILE A 377 2.72 18.72 -10.48
CA ILE A 377 2.24 17.45 -10.99
C ILE A 377 3.33 16.38 -10.91
N ASP A 378 4.55 16.71 -11.34
CA ASP A 378 5.65 15.74 -11.40
C ASP A 378 6.04 15.27 -10.01
N LYS A 379 6.18 16.20 -9.06
CA LYS A 379 6.51 15.89 -7.68
C LYS A 379 5.43 15.05 -7.00
N MET A 380 4.17 15.27 -7.34
CA MET A 380 3.06 14.50 -6.75
C MET A 380 2.87 13.12 -7.40
N LEU A 381 3.34 12.93 -8.62
CA LEU A 381 3.28 11.63 -9.31
C LEU A 381 4.49 10.73 -9.05
N PHE A 382 5.64 11.30 -8.67
CA PHE A 382 6.91 10.58 -8.58
C PHE A 382 7.51 10.69 -7.18
N ASP A 383 6.85 10.05 -6.19
CA ASP A 383 7.47 9.87 -4.87
C ASP A 383 8.50 8.72 -4.93
N PRO A 384 9.69 8.90 -4.36
CA PRO A 384 10.70 7.83 -4.31
C PRO A 384 10.20 6.52 -3.67
N MET A 385 9.31 6.58 -2.70
CA MET A 385 8.73 5.38 -2.07
C MET A 385 7.78 4.65 -3.03
N ASP A 386 7.06 5.40 -3.89
CA ASP A 386 6.21 4.81 -4.93
C ASP A 386 7.04 4.07 -5.99
N VAL A 387 8.27 4.52 -6.25
CA VAL A 387 9.21 3.82 -7.15
C VAL A 387 9.56 2.44 -6.60
N LEU A 388 9.86 2.33 -5.30
CA LEU A 388 10.18 1.03 -4.66
C LEU A 388 8.96 0.11 -4.60
N TRP A 389 7.78 0.66 -4.31
CA TRP A 389 6.55 -0.12 -4.40
C TRP A 389 6.25 -0.56 -5.84
N GLY A 390 6.50 0.30 -6.83
CA GLY A 390 6.38 -0.05 -8.26
C GLY A 390 7.26 -1.23 -8.66
N PHE A 391 8.49 -1.30 -8.13
CA PHE A 391 9.37 -2.46 -8.31
C PHE A 391 8.76 -3.71 -7.66
N GLN A 392 8.29 -3.62 -6.41
CA GLN A 392 7.68 -4.74 -5.70
C GLN A 392 6.37 -5.20 -6.36
N ALA A 393 5.56 -4.27 -6.86
CA ALA A 393 4.36 -4.58 -7.65
C ALA A 393 4.71 -5.34 -8.93
N CYS A 394 5.77 -4.93 -9.62
CA CYS A 394 6.27 -5.59 -10.81
C CYS A 394 6.87 -6.99 -10.56
N THR A 395 7.44 -7.23 -9.39
CA THR A 395 8.12 -8.51 -9.11
C THR A 395 7.20 -9.55 -8.48
N GLU A 396 6.32 -9.15 -7.55
CA GLU A 396 5.49 -10.10 -6.80
C GLU A 396 4.06 -9.63 -6.51
N MET A 397 3.83 -8.31 -6.32
CA MET A 397 2.53 -7.77 -5.90
C MET A 397 1.68 -7.31 -7.09
N VAL A 398 1.45 -8.23 -8.02
CA VAL A 398 0.60 -7.97 -9.19
C VAL A 398 -0.86 -7.93 -8.74
N MET A 399 -1.38 -6.73 -8.51
CA MET A 399 -2.73 -6.50 -8.00
C MET A 399 -3.60 -5.86 -9.09
N PRO A 400 -4.46 -6.63 -9.80
CA PRO A 400 -5.25 -6.13 -10.91
C PRO A 400 -6.24 -5.04 -10.47
N ILE A 401 -6.24 -3.91 -11.17
CA ILE A 401 -7.25 -2.86 -11.06
C ILE A 401 -7.57 -2.42 -12.48
N CYS A 402 -8.85 -2.36 -12.83
CA CYS A 402 -9.31 -1.89 -14.14
C CYS A 402 -10.54 -0.98 -14.00
N SER A 403 -10.81 -0.22 -15.06
CA SER A 403 -12.00 0.62 -15.20
C SER A 403 -12.59 0.48 -16.59
N ASP A 404 -13.89 0.70 -16.72
CA ASP A 404 -14.61 0.64 -18.02
C ASP A 404 -15.26 1.97 -18.42
N GLY A 405 -15.32 2.96 -17.51
CA GLY A 405 -15.94 4.25 -17.73
C GLY A 405 -17.47 4.20 -17.89
N VAL A 406 -18.10 3.07 -17.59
CA VAL A 406 -19.55 2.85 -17.67
C VAL A 406 -20.12 2.50 -16.29
N ASN A 407 -19.49 1.53 -15.62
CA ASN A 407 -19.85 1.09 -14.27
C ASN A 407 -19.01 1.79 -13.18
N ASP A 408 -18.09 2.63 -13.59
CA ASP A 408 -17.25 3.47 -12.75
C ASP A 408 -17.03 4.85 -13.36
N MET A 409 -16.52 5.79 -12.57
CA MET A 409 -16.30 7.18 -12.98
C MET A 409 -14.92 7.46 -13.59
N PHE A 410 -14.12 6.44 -13.80
CA PHE A 410 -12.74 6.57 -14.27
C PHE A 410 -12.64 6.44 -15.78
N ASP A 411 -11.52 6.86 -16.32
CA ASP A 411 -11.20 6.65 -17.72
C ASP A 411 -11.07 5.14 -18.00
N PRO A 412 -11.56 4.62 -19.15
CA PRO A 412 -11.45 3.20 -19.44
C PRO A 412 -10.00 2.71 -19.48
N GLN A 413 -9.65 1.83 -18.58
CA GLN A 413 -8.31 1.24 -18.48
C GLN A 413 -8.45 -0.27 -18.20
N PRO A 414 -8.50 -1.10 -19.25
CA PRO A 414 -8.54 -2.55 -19.08
C PRO A 414 -7.22 -3.07 -18.50
N PHE A 415 -7.28 -4.04 -17.60
CA PHE A 415 -6.10 -4.73 -17.12
C PHE A 415 -5.73 -5.86 -18.09
N ASP A 416 -4.57 -5.72 -18.74
CA ASP A 416 -3.96 -6.77 -19.55
C ASP A 416 -2.68 -7.26 -18.87
N LEU A 417 -2.72 -8.49 -18.35
CA LEU A 417 -1.60 -9.09 -17.63
C LEU A 417 -0.34 -9.23 -18.51
N ARG A 418 -0.50 -9.52 -19.81
CA ARG A 418 0.67 -9.64 -20.73
C ARG A 418 1.34 -8.29 -20.94
N LYS A 419 0.51 -7.26 -21.14
CA LYS A 419 1.02 -5.89 -21.26
C LYS A 419 1.68 -5.46 -19.95
N TYR A 420 1.07 -5.73 -18.80
CA TYR A 420 1.65 -5.43 -17.48
C TYR A 420 3.04 -6.05 -17.30
N VAL A 421 3.20 -7.34 -17.60
CA VAL A 421 4.49 -8.06 -17.55
C VAL A 421 5.51 -7.44 -18.50
N SER A 422 5.09 -7.09 -19.73
CA SER A 422 5.97 -6.43 -20.71
C SER A 422 6.43 -5.04 -20.25
N ASP A 423 5.53 -4.26 -19.66
CA ASP A 423 5.83 -2.93 -19.13
C ASP A 423 6.81 -3.02 -17.94
N CYS A 424 6.61 -3.98 -17.05
CA CYS A 424 7.51 -4.26 -15.92
C CYS A 424 8.92 -4.66 -16.42
N PHE A 425 9.01 -5.51 -17.43
CA PHE A 425 10.29 -5.86 -18.04
C PHE A 425 10.97 -4.63 -18.69
N THR A 426 10.21 -3.81 -19.38
CA THR A 426 10.72 -2.59 -20.02
C THR A 426 11.24 -1.59 -19.00
N GLN A 427 10.52 -1.45 -17.88
CA GLN A 427 10.84 -0.46 -16.84
C GLN A 427 12.01 -0.91 -15.95
N TRP A 428 12.04 -2.19 -15.57
CA TRP A 428 12.91 -2.70 -14.53
C TRP A 428 13.91 -3.77 -15.01
N GLY A 429 13.74 -4.33 -16.20
CA GLY A 429 14.53 -5.45 -16.68
C GLY A 429 14.33 -6.75 -15.88
N VAL A 430 13.20 -6.89 -15.18
CA VAL A 430 12.91 -8.04 -14.31
C VAL A 430 11.77 -8.90 -14.85
N ALA A 431 11.84 -10.20 -14.57
CA ALA A 431 10.74 -11.12 -14.85
C ALA A 431 9.69 -11.04 -13.74
N THR A 432 8.46 -10.68 -14.08
CA THR A 432 7.32 -10.65 -13.17
C THR A 432 6.91 -12.06 -12.78
N GLN A 433 6.79 -12.32 -11.49
CA GLN A 433 6.26 -13.59 -10.95
C GLN A 433 4.78 -13.42 -10.59
N THR A 434 3.91 -13.63 -11.56
CA THR A 434 2.47 -13.30 -11.46
C THR A 434 1.70 -14.16 -10.47
N ASP A 435 2.21 -15.33 -10.10
CA ASP A 435 1.63 -16.30 -9.18
C ASP A 435 2.44 -16.48 -7.88
N LYS A 436 3.47 -15.65 -7.66
CA LYS A 436 4.36 -15.77 -6.50
C LYS A 436 3.62 -15.71 -5.17
N VAL A 437 2.67 -14.79 -5.03
CA VAL A 437 1.92 -14.63 -3.78
C VAL A 437 1.05 -15.85 -3.50
N GLN A 438 0.33 -16.35 -4.52
CA GLN A 438 -0.48 -17.55 -4.38
C GLN A 438 0.39 -18.78 -4.10
N THR A 439 1.55 -18.89 -4.76
CA THR A 439 2.50 -19.99 -4.52
C THR A 439 3.05 -19.94 -3.09
N LEU A 440 3.37 -18.76 -2.57
CA LEU A 440 3.94 -18.62 -1.23
C LEU A 440 2.89 -18.71 -0.12
N TYR A 441 1.74 -18.06 -0.31
CA TYR A 441 0.77 -17.85 0.78
C TYR A 441 -0.58 -18.53 0.56
N GLY A 442 -0.83 -19.05 -0.64
CA GLY A 442 -2.08 -19.72 -0.98
C GLY A 442 -3.22 -18.77 -1.36
N ASP A 443 -4.42 -19.33 -1.43
CA ASP A 443 -5.68 -18.68 -1.79
C ASP A 443 -6.60 -18.48 -0.55
N GLU A 444 -7.88 -18.16 -0.78
CA GLU A 444 -8.89 -18.01 0.29
C GLU A 444 -9.01 -19.29 1.14
N LYS A 445 -8.88 -20.48 0.54
CA LYS A 445 -9.03 -21.76 1.29
C LYS A 445 -7.88 -21.93 2.26
N ASP A 446 -6.65 -21.57 1.84
CA ASP A 446 -5.45 -21.63 2.68
C ASP A 446 -5.52 -20.63 3.83
N ALA A 447 -6.00 -19.40 3.56
CA ALA A 447 -6.26 -18.42 4.59
C ALA A 447 -7.30 -18.88 5.61
N LEU A 448 -8.38 -19.53 5.15
CA LEU A 448 -9.42 -20.11 6.02
C LEU A 448 -8.95 -21.37 6.76
N ALA A 449 -7.97 -22.10 6.23
CA ALA A 449 -7.34 -23.25 6.88
C ALA A 449 -6.32 -22.85 7.95
N ALA A 450 -5.82 -21.64 7.92
CA ALA A 450 -4.93 -21.09 8.94
C ALA A 450 -5.62 -20.99 10.32
N SER A 451 -5.02 -20.30 11.28
CA SER A 451 -5.63 -20.16 12.62
C SER A 451 -5.34 -18.79 13.23
N ASN A 452 -6.29 -18.31 14.05
CA ASN A 452 -6.16 -17.09 14.85
C ASN A 452 -5.83 -15.85 13.99
N ILE A 453 -6.66 -15.56 12.99
CA ILE A 453 -6.55 -14.33 12.19
C ILE A 453 -7.90 -13.61 12.20
N ILE A 454 -7.85 -12.32 12.44
CA ILE A 454 -8.95 -11.39 12.19
C ILE A 454 -8.66 -10.69 10.87
N PHE A 455 -9.54 -10.82 9.90
CA PHE A 455 -9.59 -9.99 8.70
C PHE A 455 -10.69 -8.95 8.90
N SER A 456 -10.33 -7.68 9.04
CA SER A 456 -11.29 -6.59 9.11
C SER A 456 -11.28 -5.78 7.81
N SER A 457 -12.44 -5.30 7.36
CA SER A 457 -12.54 -4.43 6.19
C SER A 457 -13.79 -3.55 6.24
N GLY A 458 -13.67 -2.32 5.77
CA GLY A 458 -14.78 -1.38 5.67
C GLY A 458 -15.59 -1.55 4.39
N THR A 459 -16.92 -1.32 4.43
CA THR A 459 -17.76 -1.41 3.22
C THR A 459 -17.51 -0.26 2.23
N ARG A 460 -16.83 0.81 2.66
CA ARG A 460 -16.41 1.96 1.84
C ARG A 460 -14.92 1.94 1.52
N ASP A 461 -14.25 0.85 1.87
CA ASP A 461 -12.85 0.65 1.54
C ASP A 461 -12.71 0.04 0.15
N PRO A 462 -12.08 0.71 -0.84
CA PRO A 462 -11.87 0.13 -2.17
C PRO A 462 -11.12 -1.21 -2.15
N TRP A 463 -10.25 -1.42 -1.17
CA TRP A 463 -9.49 -2.67 -1.00
C TRP A 463 -10.30 -3.81 -0.42
N SER A 464 -11.51 -3.53 0.14
CA SER A 464 -12.38 -4.55 0.74
C SER A 464 -12.73 -5.68 -0.23
N ALA A 465 -12.78 -5.37 -1.53
CA ALA A 465 -13.07 -6.35 -2.57
C ALA A 465 -12.03 -7.49 -2.67
N GLY A 466 -10.78 -7.22 -2.28
CA GLY A 466 -9.69 -8.21 -2.21
C GLY A 466 -9.47 -8.80 -0.81
N CYS A 467 -10.29 -8.43 0.19
CA CYS A 467 -10.18 -8.95 1.55
C CYS A 467 -11.01 -10.24 1.73
N PRO A 468 -10.55 -11.21 2.56
CA PRO A 468 -11.38 -12.36 2.92
C PRO A 468 -12.69 -11.94 3.59
N SER A 469 -13.82 -12.42 3.05
CA SER A 469 -15.16 -12.09 3.55
C SER A 469 -15.82 -13.24 4.31
N LYS A 470 -15.17 -14.40 4.40
CA LYS A 470 -15.67 -15.60 5.07
C LYS A 470 -14.92 -15.83 6.39
N SER A 471 -15.64 -16.36 7.37
CA SER A 471 -15.08 -16.78 8.66
C SER A 471 -14.97 -18.30 8.74
N ASN A 472 -13.95 -18.79 9.47
CA ASN A 472 -13.85 -20.16 9.94
C ASN A 472 -13.60 -20.17 11.45
N LEU A 473 -14.67 -20.04 12.22
CA LEU A 473 -14.60 -19.90 13.69
C LEU A 473 -13.96 -21.11 14.37
N LYS A 474 -14.04 -22.31 13.77
CA LYS A 474 -13.38 -23.52 14.27
C LYS A 474 -11.87 -23.34 14.32
N ASN A 475 -11.31 -22.64 13.36
CA ASN A 475 -9.89 -22.35 13.28
C ASN A 475 -9.53 -20.97 13.91
N GLY A 476 -10.51 -20.23 14.41
CA GLY A 476 -10.29 -18.87 14.93
C GLY A 476 -10.03 -17.85 13.81
N ILE A 477 -10.60 -18.08 12.63
CA ILE A 477 -10.57 -17.10 11.54
C ILE A 477 -11.86 -16.29 11.58
N TYR A 478 -11.71 -14.98 11.72
CA TYR A 478 -12.82 -14.03 11.81
C TYR A 478 -12.75 -13.07 10.63
N SER A 479 -13.86 -12.91 9.90
CA SER A 479 -14.04 -11.80 8.95
C SER A 479 -15.00 -10.79 9.57
N ILE A 480 -14.54 -9.56 9.79
CA ILE A 480 -15.29 -8.46 10.39
C ILE A 480 -15.53 -7.41 9.32
N ILE A 481 -16.74 -7.39 8.76
CA ILE A 481 -17.15 -6.39 7.78
C ILE A 481 -17.74 -5.19 8.54
N ILE A 482 -17.06 -4.03 8.42
CA ILE A 482 -17.39 -2.82 9.18
C ILE A 482 -18.21 -1.90 8.28
N LYS A 483 -19.50 -1.76 8.60
CA LYS A 483 -20.41 -0.94 7.82
C LYS A 483 -19.97 0.53 7.85
N ASP A 484 -19.99 1.17 6.67
CA ASP A 484 -19.67 2.58 6.44
C ASP A 484 -18.25 3.01 6.86
N ALA A 485 -17.35 2.05 7.12
CA ALA A 485 -15.95 2.32 7.39
C ALA A 485 -15.11 2.33 6.11
N CYS A 486 -14.04 3.11 6.14
CA CYS A 486 -13.04 3.24 5.10
C CYS A 486 -11.79 2.38 5.38
N HIS A 487 -10.69 2.61 4.67
CA HIS A 487 -9.49 1.78 4.68
C HIS A 487 -8.86 1.67 6.08
N HIS A 488 -8.87 0.48 6.67
CA HIS A 488 -8.43 0.11 8.03
C HIS A 488 -8.80 1.16 9.11
N GLU A 489 -10.04 1.68 9.06
CA GLU A 489 -10.50 2.72 9.99
C GLU A 489 -10.57 2.23 11.45
N ASP A 490 -10.76 0.94 11.66
CA ASP A 490 -10.68 0.25 12.95
C ASP A 490 -9.30 0.39 13.63
N LEU A 491 -8.22 0.39 12.86
CA LEU A 491 -6.86 0.56 13.38
C LEU A 491 -6.48 2.02 13.69
N ARG A 492 -7.27 2.97 13.24
CA ARG A 492 -6.98 4.41 13.42
C ARG A 492 -7.19 4.86 14.87
N PRO A 493 -6.63 6.04 15.26
CA PRO A 493 -6.98 6.67 16.53
C PRO A 493 -8.48 6.85 16.68
N SER A 494 -8.99 6.55 17.89
CA SER A 494 -10.38 6.81 18.24
C SER A 494 -10.69 8.31 18.19
N GLY A 495 -11.89 8.66 17.74
CA GLY A 495 -12.32 10.05 17.66
C GLY A 495 -13.81 10.24 17.87
N PRO A 496 -14.26 11.49 18.06
CA PRO A 496 -15.67 11.80 18.30
C PRO A 496 -16.58 11.43 17.13
N GLY A 497 -16.04 11.41 15.90
CA GLY A 497 -16.76 11.04 14.68
C GLY A 497 -16.93 9.54 14.49
N ASP A 498 -16.24 8.69 15.26
CA ASP A 498 -16.29 7.23 15.07
C ASP A 498 -17.73 6.71 15.08
N THR A 499 -18.06 5.95 14.05
CA THR A 499 -19.37 5.32 13.92
C THR A 499 -19.55 4.21 14.96
N VAL A 500 -20.81 3.83 15.21
CA VAL A 500 -21.11 2.70 16.12
C VAL A 500 -20.49 1.41 15.57
N SER A 501 -20.47 1.21 14.25
CA SER A 501 -19.90 0.03 13.62
C SER A 501 -18.39 -0.08 13.85
N VAL A 502 -17.64 1.02 13.72
CA VAL A 502 -16.19 1.05 14.00
C VAL A 502 -15.90 0.76 15.47
N LYS A 503 -16.65 1.39 16.40
CA LYS A 503 -16.52 1.13 17.86
C LYS A 503 -16.80 -0.32 18.21
N THR A 504 -17.85 -0.90 17.62
CA THR A 504 -18.23 -2.30 17.86
C THR A 504 -17.19 -3.27 17.30
N ALA A 505 -16.63 -2.98 16.11
CA ALA A 505 -15.58 -3.79 15.51
C ALA A 505 -14.33 -3.82 16.40
N ARG A 506 -13.83 -2.65 16.82
CA ARG A 506 -12.67 -2.53 17.72
C ARG A 506 -12.86 -3.32 19.02
N GLU A 507 -14.02 -3.22 19.67
CA GLU A 507 -14.26 -3.98 20.90
C GLU A 507 -14.29 -5.49 20.63
N HIS A 508 -14.85 -5.93 19.51
CA HIS A 508 -14.85 -7.34 19.13
C HIS A 508 -13.43 -7.85 18.86
N GLU A 509 -12.62 -7.10 18.14
CA GLU A 509 -11.20 -7.39 17.87
C GLU A 509 -10.41 -7.51 19.17
N ILE A 510 -10.61 -6.58 20.09
CA ILE A 510 -9.96 -6.58 21.40
C ILE A 510 -10.33 -7.85 22.18
N GLN A 511 -11.60 -8.24 22.23
CA GLN A 511 -12.05 -9.43 22.94
C GLN A 511 -11.44 -10.72 22.36
N ILE A 512 -11.32 -10.79 21.03
CA ILE A 512 -10.68 -11.93 20.34
C ILE A 512 -9.18 -11.97 20.71
N ILE A 513 -8.47 -10.85 20.62
CA ILE A 513 -7.05 -10.75 20.99
C ILE A 513 -6.82 -11.14 22.45
N GLU A 514 -7.64 -10.65 23.37
CA GLU A 514 -7.58 -11.04 24.79
C GLU A 514 -7.75 -12.57 24.96
N SER A 515 -8.64 -13.17 24.19
CA SER A 515 -8.86 -14.62 24.23
C SER A 515 -7.62 -15.40 23.83
N TRP A 516 -6.90 -14.94 22.79
CA TRP A 516 -5.64 -15.54 22.34
C TRP A 516 -4.53 -15.39 23.38
N ILE A 517 -4.40 -14.19 23.96
CA ILE A 517 -3.43 -13.92 25.04
C ILE A 517 -3.70 -14.83 26.25
N ARG A 518 -4.95 -14.95 26.70
CA ARG A 518 -5.34 -15.84 27.80
C ARG A 518 -5.03 -17.32 27.47
N SER A 519 -5.32 -17.73 26.24
CA SER A 519 -5.08 -19.11 25.79
C SER A 519 -3.59 -19.46 25.77
N HIS A 520 -2.73 -18.53 25.35
CA HIS A 520 -1.29 -18.71 25.40
C HIS A 520 -0.78 -18.97 26.84
N TYR A 521 -1.14 -18.11 27.78
CA TYR A 521 -0.70 -18.30 29.19
C TYR A 521 -1.31 -19.55 29.84
N LYS A 522 -2.53 -19.95 29.46
CA LYS A 522 -3.12 -21.21 29.94
C LYS A 522 -2.32 -22.42 29.48
N LYS A 523 -1.88 -22.45 28.22
CA LYS A 523 -1.02 -23.52 27.69
C LYS A 523 0.32 -23.61 28.43
N LEU A 524 0.92 -22.49 28.76
CA LEU A 524 2.18 -22.45 29.53
C LEU A 524 2.02 -23.06 30.92
N LYS A 525 0.90 -22.81 31.64
CA LYS A 525 0.64 -23.36 32.98
C LYS A 525 0.38 -24.88 32.97
N ILE A 526 -0.11 -25.42 31.87
CA ILE A 526 -0.36 -26.87 31.72
C ILE A 526 0.97 -27.61 31.49
N ASN A 527 1.94 -26.96 30.87
CA ASN A 527 3.24 -27.54 30.53
C ASN A 527 4.32 -27.34 31.61
N GLN A 528 4.00 -26.69 32.73
CA GLN A 528 4.80 -26.58 33.95
C GLN A 528 4.34 -27.59 35.00
#